data_01a6030292de44ea22cfe0dd26d6eac0
#
_entry.id   01a6030292de44ea22cfe0dd26d6eac0
#
_cell.length_a   1.000
_cell.length_b   1.000
_cell.length_c   1.000
_cell.angle_alpha   90.00
_cell.angle_beta   90.00
_cell.angle_gamma   90.00
#
_symmetry.space_group_name_H-M   'P 1'
#
loop_
_entity.id
_entity.type
_entity.pdbx_description
1 polymer ?
#
loop_
_entity_poly.entity_id
_entity_poly.type
_entity_poly.pdbx_seq_one_letter_code
_entity_poly.pdbx_strand_id
1 'polypeptide(L)'
;MTIHYPWEAPPDFAEPLKVADGIFWFHVPLPKPLDHVNVYVLEDNNGWTVVDTGLSTNKTREMWQKIFSGPMAGKKIQRLIVTHHHPDHVGLAGWFQKEYKVSLWMTRTAWLTARMLRLDEQEVPPPETIEFWTQAGMCSDIMEERKSGKPFNFADAVSALPLGFRRIVDNEEIEIGNRIWKVRVGNGHAPEHATLWSNVDDIVIAGDQIISSISPNLGVYATEPNANPVKEWIDTCHKLSAFASDKHLTLPGHKLPFTGLKFRLKQMVENHELALNRLVNFLEKPHTAEECFSILFGKSIQKSEYGLALVEAVAHVNYLYLEGTVSRVLDKNGAFRYQAIS
;
A
#
# COMPACT_ATOMS: atom_id res chain seq x y z
N MET A 1 -2.29 13.25 23.40
CA MET A 1 -1.77 11.93 22.98
C MET A 1 -0.87 12.18 21.80
N THR A 2 0.20 11.42 21.64
CA THR A 2 1.22 11.61 20.60
C THR A 2 1.63 10.24 20.08
N ILE A 3 2.19 10.21 18.87
CA ILE A 3 2.87 9.04 18.32
C ILE A 3 4.20 8.90 19.05
N HIS A 4 4.53 7.70 19.50
CA HIS A 4 5.81 7.38 20.10
C HIS A 4 6.49 6.26 19.32
N TYR A 5 7.79 6.40 19.08
CA TYR A 5 8.62 5.44 18.33
C TYR A 5 9.51 4.69 19.34
N PRO A 6 9.26 3.38 19.59
CA PRO A 6 10.10 2.58 20.47
C PRO A 6 11.53 2.36 19.95
N TRP A 7 11.74 2.54 18.66
CA TRP A 7 13.04 2.41 17.99
C TRP A 7 13.38 3.69 17.22
N GLU A 8 14.65 4.07 17.22
CA GLU A 8 15.16 5.27 16.55
C GLU A 8 15.53 5.00 15.08
N ALA A 9 15.85 3.74 14.74
CA ALA A 9 16.28 3.32 13.41
C ALA A 9 15.76 1.92 13.07
N PRO A 10 15.61 1.59 11.78
CA PRO A 10 15.33 0.23 11.36
C PRO A 10 16.53 -0.71 11.60
N PRO A 11 16.31 -2.04 11.60
CA PRO A 11 17.39 -3.01 11.68
C PRO A 11 18.32 -2.95 10.45
N ASP A 12 19.55 -3.39 10.64
CA ASP A 12 20.52 -3.55 9.56
C ASP A 12 20.06 -4.63 8.54
N PHE A 13 20.69 -4.61 7.36
CA PHE A 13 20.39 -5.54 6.27
C PHE A 13 20.50 -7.00 6.70
N ALA A 14 19.39 -7.73 6.58
CA ALA A 14 19.23 -9.15 6.93
C ALA A 14 19.42 -9.47 8.44
N GLU A 15 19.47 -8.46 9.31
CA GLU A 15 19.51 -8.66 10.75
C GLU A 15 18.10 -8.55 11.37
N PRO A 16 17.72 -9.48 12.25
CA PRO A 16 16.42 -9.43 12.93
C PRO A 16 16.43 -8.42 14.07
N LEU A 17 15.41 -7.57 14.15
CA LEU A 17 15.11 -6.82 15.34
C LEU A 17 13.89 -7.43 16.03
N LYS A 18 14.04 -7.99 17.21
CA LYS A 18 12.92 -8.51 17.98
C LYS A 18 12.07 -7.34 18.49
N VAL A 19 10.84 -7.20 17.96
CA VAL A 19 9.91 -6.11 18.32
C VAL A 19 8.91 -6.53 19.39
N ALA A 20 8.65 -7.84 19.51
CA ALA A 20 7.86 -8.44 20.58
C ALA A 20 8.27 -9.91 20.74
N ASP A 21 7.71 -10.60 21.72
CA ASP A 21 8.01 -12.03 21.87
C ASP A 21 7.55 -12.81 20.66
N GLY A 22 8.49 -13.57 20.05
CA GLY A 22 8.25 -14.31 18.79
C GLY A 22 7.97 -13.46 17.57
N ILE A 23 8.21 -12.13 17.57
CA ILE A 23 8.01 -11.27 16.38
C ILE A 23 9.32 -10.54 16.06
N PHE A 24 9.78 -10.71 14.82
CA PHE A 24 11.02 -10.13 14.31
C PHE A 24 10.73 -9.23 13.12
N TRP A 25 11.26 -8.03 13.15
CA TRP A 25 11.19 -7.04 12.09
C TRP A 25 12.47 -7.08 11.25
N PHE A 26 12.29 -7.07 9.92
CA PHE A 26 13.37 -6.95 8.94
C PHE A 26 13.10 -5.77 8.03
N HIS A 27 14.16 -5.13 7.60
CA HIS A 27 14.17 -3.97 6.73
C HIS A 27 14.64 -4.39 5.33
N VAL A 28 13.70 -4.45 4.37
CA VAL A 28 13.97 -4.85 2.98
C VAL A 28 14.21 -3.61 2.14
N PRO A 29 15.38 -3.48 1.47
CA PRO A 29 15.71 -2.30 0.71
C PRO A 29 14.83 -2.13 -0.55
N LEU A 30 14.41 -0.90 -0.79
CA LEU A 30 13.69 -0.47 -1.98
C LEU A 30 14.49 0.61 -2.74
N PRO A 31 14.23 0.82 -4.04
CA PRO A 31 14.67 2.02 -4.75
C PRO A 31 14.05 3.28 -4.13
N LYS A 32 14.83 4.36 -4.05
CA LYS A 32 14.31 5.67 -3.60
C LYS A 32 13.13 6.12 -4.47
N PRO A 33 12.16 6.88 -3.90
CA PRO A 33 12.19 7.63 -2.64
C PRO A 33 11.80 6.85 -1.38
N LEU A 34 11.06 5.74 -1.50
CA LEU A 34 10.88 4.81 -0.39
C LEU A 34 12.11 3.90 -0.35
N ASP A 35 12.94 4.05 0.65
CA ASP A 35 14.21 3.34 0.75
C ASP A 35 14.05 1.91 1.28
N HIS A 36 12.88 1.55 1.83
CA HIS A 36 12.61 0.23 2.39
C HIS A 36 11.12 -0.12 2.45
N VAL A 37 10.86 -1.41 2.59
CA VAL A 37 9.63 -1.99 3.12
C VAL A 37 9.95 -2.84 4.35
N ASN A 38 9.08 -2.80 5.34
CA ASN A 38 9.16 -3.62 6.53
C ASN A 38 8.49 -4.96 6.27
N VAL A 39 9.15 -6.04 6.65
CA VAL A 39 8.58 -7.38 6.65
C VAL A 39 8.74 -8.00 8.03
N TYR A 40 7.84 -8.91 8.37
CA TYR A 40 7.82 -9.48 9.71
C TYR A 40 7.92 -11.00 9.64
N VAL A 41 8.71 -11.59 10.54
CA VAL A 41 8.82 -13.04 10.71
C VAL A 41 8.34 -13.37 12.11
N LEU A 42 7.32 -14.23 12.19
CA LEU A 42 6.69 -14.62 13.45
C LEU A 42 7.02 -16.06 13.77
N GLU A 43 7.34 -16.36 15.03
CA GLU A 43 7.41 -17.75 15.50
C GLU A 43 6.04 -18.42 15.38
N ASP A 44 6.03 -19.62 14.80
CA ASP A 44 4.82 -20.37 14.50
C ASP A 44 5.01 -21.86 14.78
N ASN A 45 4.70 -22.28 16.01
CA ASN A 45 4.93 -23.63 16.48
C ASN A 45 6.38 -24.09 16.20
N ASN A 46 6.57 -25.03 15.27
CA ASN A 46 7.89 -25.54 14.87
C ASN A 46 8.49 -24.82 13.66
N GLY A 47 8.05 -23.60 13.36
CA GLY A 47 8.47 -22.91 12.14
C GLY A 47 8.32 -21.39 12.21
N TRP A 48 8.20 -20.79 11.05
CA TRP A 48 8.05 -19.36 10.84
C TRP A 48 6.82 -19.04 9.98
N THR A 49 6.06 -18.03 10.37
CA THR A 49 5.14 -17.32 9.47
C THR A 49 5.82 -16.05 9.00
N VAL A 50 5.85 -15.82 7.68
CA VAL A 50 6.39 -14.60 7.07
C VAL A 50 5.22 -13.69 6.68
N VAL A 51 5.33 -12.41 6.95
CA VAL A 51 4.36 -11.38 6.54
C VAL A 51 5.06 -10.40 5.60
N ASP A 52 4.61 -10.38 4.34
CA ASP A 52 5.17 -9.64 3.20
C ASP A 52 6.58 -10.09 2.77
N THR A 53 7.03 -9.69 1.58
CA THR A 53 8.20 -10.32 0.96
C THR A 53 9.25 -9.37 0.37
N GLY A 54 8.90 -8.12 0.08
CA GLY A 54 9.75 -7.22 -0.70
C GLY A 54 9.61 -7.41 -2.22
N LEU A 55 10.25 -6.52 -2.99
CA LEU A 55 10.31 -6.57 -4.45
C LEU A 55 11.04 -7.83 -4.95
N SER A 56 10.67 -8.31 -6.13
CA SER A 56 11.33 -9.42 -6.82
C SER A 56 12.68 -9.02 -7.42
N THR A 57 13.67 -8.72 -6.58
CA THR A 57 15.04 -8.41 -6.97
C THR A 57 16.02 -9.48 -6.50
N ASN A 58 17.21 -9.55 -7.12
CA ASN A 58 18.27 -10.46 -6.66
C ASN A 58 18.71 -10.11 -5.23
N LYS A 59 18.86 -8.81 -4.93
CA LYS A 59 19.24 -8.35 -3.59
C LYS A 59 18.24 -8.78 -2.52
N THR A 60 16.93 -8.75 -2.81
CA THR A 60 15.89 -9.21 -1.88
C THR A 60 15.93 -10.72 -1.69
N ARG A 61 16.19 -11.50 -2.77
CA ARG A 61 16.36 -12.96 -2.65
C ARG A 61 17.58 -13.33 -1.81
N GLU A 62 18.73 -12.70 -2.08
CA GLU A 62 19.96 -12.89 -1.29
C GLU A 62 19.74 -12.57 0.19
N MET A 63 19.00 -11.50 0.49
CA MET A 63 18.63 -11.15 1.86
C MET A 63 17.83 -12.28 2.53
N TRP A 64 16.78 -12.77 1.90
CA TRP A 64 15.97 -13.85 2.43
C TRP A 64 16.77 -15.17 2.61
N GLN A 65 17.63 -15.49 1.65
CA GLN A 65 18.53 -16.66 1.78
C GLN A 65 19.46 -16.49 2.98
N LYS A 66 20.06 -15.31 3.18
CA LYS A 66 20.90 -15.02 4.35
C LYS A 66 20.11 -15.13 5.66
N ILE A 67 18.88 -14.61 5.71
CA ILE A 67 18.02 -14.70 6.89
C ILE A 67 17.75 -16.17 7.27
N PHE A 68 17.32 -17.00 6.33
CA PHE A 68 16.92 -18.39 6.61
C PHE A 68 18.09 -19.39 6.65
N SER A 69 19.29 -19.01 6.20
CA SER A 69 20.52 -19.77 6.45
C SER A 69 21.28 -19.31 7.70
N GLY A 70 20.94 -18.17 8.25
CA GLY A 70 21.59 -17.51 9.39
C GLY A 70 20.65 -17.38 10.61
N PRO A 71 20.16 -16.16 10.93
CA PRO A 71 19.46 -15.92 12.20
C PRO A 71 18.14 -16.68 12.35
N MET A 72 17.49 -17.06 11.26
CA MET A 72 16.23 -17.82 11.28
C MET A 72 16.41 -19.28 10.81
N ALA A 73 17.65 -19.79 10.80
CA ALA A 73 17.95 -21.16 10.38
C ALA A 73 17.31 -22.23 11.26
N GLY A 74 17.19 -23.44 10.74
CA GLY A 74 16.79 -24.64 11.48
C GLY A 74 15.28 -24.86 11.64
N LYS A 75 14.44 -23.89 11.27
CA LYS A 75 12.98 -24.03 11.28
C LYS A 75 12.40 -23.82 9.87
N LYS A 76 11.31 -24.51 9.54
CA LYS A 76 10.62 -24.36 8.25
C LYS A 76 9.74 -23.12 8.24
N ILE A 77 9.54 -22.54 7.05
CA ILE A 77 8.48 -21.55 6.85
C ILE A 77 7.16 -22.31 6.73
N GLN A 78 6.22 -22.04 7.63
CA GLN A 78 4.92 -22.72 7.69
C GLN A 78 3.91 -22.07 6.74
N ARG A 79 3.93 -20.74 6.67
CA ARG A 79 3.03 -19.95 5.83
C ARG A 79 3.64 -18.61 5.44
N LEU A 80 3.17 -18.09 4.32
CA LEU A 80 3.43 -16.75 3.85
C LEU A 80 2.11 -15.99 3.82
N ILE A 81 1.97 -14.93 4.59
CA ILE A 81 0.83 -14.01 4.55
C ILE A 81 1.28 -12.77 3.78
N VAL A 82 0.50 -12.33 2.80
CA VAL A 82 0.75 -11.07 2.11
C VAL A 82 -0.41 -10.12 2.38
N THR A 83 -0.10 -8.94 2.88
CA THR A 83 -1.07 -7.95 3.34
C THR A 83 -1.92 -7.40 2.20
N HIS A 84 -1.28 -7.09 1.05
CA HIS A 84 -1.96 -6.53 -0.12
C HIS A 84 -1.14 -6.76 -1.41
N HIS A 85 -1.66 -6.27 -2.55
CA HIS A 85 -1.13 -6.62 -3.86
C HIS A 85 0.09 -5.81 -4.31
N HIS A 86 0.52 -4.74 -3.63
CA HIS A 86 1.60 -3.89 -4.13
C HIS A 86 2.93 -4.65 -4.28
N PRO A 87 3.77 -4.25 -5.27
CA PRO A 87 4.95 -5.04 -5.66
C PRO A 87 5.96 -5.26 -4.53
N ASP A 88 6.13 -4.29 -3.65
CA ASP A 88 7.06 -4.34 -2.51
C ASP A 88 6.56 -5.20 -1.34
N HIS A 89 5.31 -5.68 -1.40
CA HIS A 89 4.73 -6.63 -0.45
C HIS A 89 4.60 -8.02 -1.06
N VAL A 90 4.02 -8.14 -2.27
CA VAL A 90 3.77 -9.43 -2.92
C VAL A 90 4.93 -9.92 -3.78
N GLY A 91 5.94 -9.10 -4.01
CA GLY A 91 6.94 -9.28 -5.06
C GLY A 91 7.61 -10.66 -5.12
N LEU A 92 8.01 -11.22 -3.99
CA LEU A 92 8.62 -12.53 -3.95
C LEU A 92 7.67 -13.67 -3.54
N ALA A 93 6.35 -13.46 -3.48
CA ALA A 93 5.41 -14.49 -3.03
C ALA A 93 5.52 -15.80 -3.85
N GLY A 94 5.62 -15.71 -5.18
CA GLY A 94 5.81 -16.87 -6.02
C GLY A 94 7.17 -17.54 -5.86
N TRP A 95 8.24 -16.77 -5.63
CA TRP A 95 9.55 -17.31 -5.31
C TRP A 95 9.54 -18.05 -3.97
N PHE A 96 8.92 -17.48 -2.92
CA PHE A 96 8.75 -18.17 -1.64
C PHE A 96 8.04 -19.50 -1.78
N GLN A 97 6.95 -19.56 -2.53
CA GLN A 97 6.24 -20.81 -2.76
C GLN A 97 7.12 -21.84 -3.47
N LYS A 98 7.90 -21.43 -4.49
CA LYS A 98 8.77 -22.32 -5.24
C LYS A 98 9.95 -22.80 -4.40
N GLU A 99 10.62 -21.90 -3.70
CA GLU A 99 11.86 -22.18 -2.96
C GLU A 99 11.59 -22.92 -1.65
N TYR A 100 10.63 -22.44 -0.86
CA TYR A 100 10.35 -22.96 0.48
C TYR A 100 9.14 -23.89 0.55
N LYS A 101 8.43 -24.12 -0.56
CA LYS A 101 7.21 -24.95 -0.64
C LYS A 101 6.11 -24.51 0.33
N VAL A 102 6.01 -23.21 0.57
CA VAL A 102 5.08 -22.60 1.49
C VAL A 102 3.78 -22.20 0.78
N SER A 103 2.63 -22.27 1.47
CA SER A 103 1.36 -21.78 0.97
C SER A 103 1.27 -20.25 1.10
N LEU A 104 0.78 -19.60 0.03
CA LEU A 104 0.46 -18.17 0.02
C LEU A 104 -0.92 -17.93 0.63
N TRP A 105 -1.02 -17.01 1.59
CA TRP A 105 -2.25 -16.58 2.23
C TRP A 105 -2.50 -15.11 1.91
N MET A 106 -3.62 -14.81 1.28
CA MET A 106 -4.02 -13.45 0.87
C MET A 106 -5.53 -13.30 0.91
N THR A 107 -6.02 -12.07 0.89
CA THR A 107 -7.42 -11.79 0.57
C THR A 107 -7.69 -12.07 -0.91
N ARG A 108 -8.97 -12.28 -1.27
CA ARG A 108 -9.34 -12.68 -2.65
C ARG A 108 -9.01 -11.57 -3.65
N THR A 109 -9.45 -10.35 -3.36
CA THR A 109 -9.28 -9.25 -4.30
C THR A 109 -7.82 -8.87 -4.44
N ALA A 110 -7.04 -8.84 -3.35
CA ALA A 110 -5.60 -8.58 -3.42
C ALA A 110 -4.87 -9.64 -4.28
N TRP A 111 -5.21 -10.93 -4.14
CA TRP A 111 -4.61 -11.99 -4.97
C TRP A 111 -5.02 -11.86 -6.45
N LEU A 112 -6.32 -11.62 -6.73
CA LEU A 112 -6.81 -11.46 -8.11
C LEU A 112 -6.15 -10.26 -8.79
N THR A 113 -6.05 -9.12 -8.08
CA THR A 113 -5.42 -7.90 -8.59
C THR A 113 -3.92 -8.13 -8.88
N ALA A 114 -3.18 -8.70 -7.92
CA ALA A 114 -1.77 -9.02 -8.12
C ALA A 114 -1.56 -9.97 -9.31
N ARG A 115 -2.41 -10.99 -9.45
CA ARG A 115 -2.31 -11.96 -10.53
C ARG A 115 -2.67 -11.36 -11.90
N MET A 116 -3.72 -10.55 -11.96
CA MET A 116 -4.12 -9.82 -13.18
C MET A 116 -2.97 -8.93 -13.65
N LEU A 117 -2.47 -8.04 -12.76
CA LEU A 117 -1.37 -7.13 -13.08
C LEU A 117 -0.07 -7.86 -13.46
N ARG A 118 0.19 -9.03 -12.84
CA ARG A 118 1.38 -9.83 -13.16
C ARG A 118 1.29 -10.50 -14.54
N LEU A 119 0.10 -10.77 -15.04
CA LEU A 119 -0.13 -11.40 -16.34
C LEU A 119 -0.34 -10.38 -17.46
N ASP A 120 -0.69 -9.14 -17.12
CA ASP A 120 -0.94 -8.05 -18.04
C ASP A 120 0.37 -7.29 -18.33
N GLU A 121 1.22 -7.87 -19.19
CA GLU A 121 2.48 -7.24 -19.62
C GLU A 121 2.25 -6.44 -20.90
N GLN A 122 2.62 -5.16 -20.87
CA GLN A 122 2.42 -4.21 -21.97
C GLN A 122 3.77 -3.70 -22.51
N GLU A 123 3.94 -3.68 -23.83
CA GLU A 123 5.10 -3.08 -24.49
C GLU A 123 4.91 -1.56 -24.72
N VAL A 124 3.66 -1.13 -24.86
CA VAL A 124 3.26 0.27 -24.96
C VAL A 124 2.02 0.50 -24.10
N PRO A 125 1.74 1.72 -23.63
CA PRO A 125 0.53 1.98 -22.86
C PRO A 125 -0.75 1.68 -23.67
N PRO A 126 -1.73 0.96 -23.11
CA PRO A 126 -3.02 0.75 -23.76
C PRO A 126 -3.75 2.07 -24.02
N PRO A 127 -4.63 2.12 -25.05
CA PRO A 127 -5.42 3.33 -25.36
C PRO A 127 -6.20 3.87 -24.16
N GLU A 128 -6.75 3.00 -23.32
CA GLU A 128 -7.51 3.35 -22.11
C GLU A 128 -6.63 4.06 -21.08
N THR A 129 -5.36 3.68 -20.98
CA THR A 129 -4.38 4.35 -20.10
C THR A 129 -4.04 5.74 -20.64
N ILE A 130 -3.90 5.89 -21.96
CA ILE A 130 -3.65 7.19 -22.60
C ILE A 130 -4.86 8.11 -22.42
N GLU A 131 -6.08 7.58 -22.58
CA GLU A 131 -7.32 8.31 -22.34
C GLU A 131 -7.40 8.77 -20.87
N PHE A 132 -7.14 7.89 -19.92
CA PHE A 132 -7.10 8.23 -18.50
C PHE A 132 -6.11 9.35 -18.19
N TRP A 133 -4.89 9.30 -18.73
CA TRP A 133 -3.92 10.38 -18.57
C TRP A 133 -4.38 11.71 -19.19
N THR A 134 -5.02 11.64 -20.36
CA THR A 134 -5.60 12.82 -21.02
C THR A 134 -6.70 13.43 -20.16
N GLN A 135 -7.62 12.60 -19.66
CA GLN A 135 -8.71 13.03 -18.79
C GLN A 135 -8.21 13.62 -17.48
N ALA A 136 -7.11 13.11 -16.93
CA ALA A 136 -6.46 13.65 -15.73
C ALA A 136 -5.73 15.00 -15.97
N GLY A 137 -5.55 15.40 -17.24
CA GLY A 137 -4.85 16.62 -17.62
C GLY A 137 -3.32 16.51 -17.60
N MET A 138 -2.77 15.28 -17.82
CA MET A 138 -1.31 15.08 -17.86
C MET A 138 -0.64 16.07 -18.80
N CYS A 139 0.45 16.70 -18.33
CA CYS A 139 1.18 17.68 -19.15
C CYS A 139 1.76 17.05 -20.42
N SER A 140 1.82 17.83 -21.51
CA SER A 140 2.17 17.36 -22.86
C SER A 140 3.51 16.66 -22.93
N ASP A 141 4.55 17.21 -22.28
CA ASP A 141 5.91 16.69 -22.36
C ASP A 141 6.03 15.29 -21.73
N ILE A 142 5.36 15.07 -20.59
CA ILE A 142 5.32 13.75 -19.93
C ILE A 142 4.41 12.80 -20.72
N MET A 143 3.33 13.29 -21.29
CA MET A 143 2.42 12.50 -22.13
C MET A 143 3.17 11.90 -23.34
N GLU A 144 3.89 12.74 -24.11
CA GLU A 144 4.60 12.28 -25.30
C GLU A 144 5.70 11.27 -24.98
N GLU A 145 6.42 11.50 -23.88
CA GLU A 145 7.43 10.54 -23.41
C GLU A 145 6.80 9.19 -23.02
N ARG A 146 5.70 9.23 -22.26
CA ARG A 146 5.05 8.00 -21.78
C ARG A 146 4.34 7.22 -22.86
N LYS A 147 3.75 7.89 -23.87
CA LYS A 147 3.11 7.21 -25.02
C LYS A 147 4.10 6.36 -25.82
N SER A 148 5.35 6.81 -25.95
CA SER A 148 6.38 6.13 -26.74
C SER A 148 7.24 5.17 -25.91
N GLY A 149 7.18 5.25 -24.59
CA GLY A 149 8.00 4.45 -23.69
C GLY A 149 7.30 3.16 -23.27
N LYS A 150 8.09 2.14 -22.89
CA LYS A 150 7.56 0.95 -22.24
C LYS A 150 7.02 1.35 -20.85
N PRO A 151 5.75 1.03 -20.52
CA PRO A 151 5.21 1.29 -19.20
C PRO A 151 5.89 0.39 -18.16
N PHE A 152 5.83 0.78 -16.89
CA PHE A 152 6.16 -0.13 -15.80
C PHE A 152 5.18 -1.30 -15.82
N ASN A 153 5.71 -2.51 -15.96
CA ASN A 153 4.94 -3.73 -15.83
C ASN A 153 5.10 -4.32 -14.41
N PHE A 154 4.01 -4.77 -13.86
CA PHE A 154 4.03 -5.43 -12.56
C PHE A 154 4.97 -6.65 -12.54
N ALA A 155 5.11 -7.30 -13.69
CA ALA A 155 6.03 -8.40 -13.93
C ALA A 155 7.52 -8.05 -13.76
N ASP A 156 7.89 -6.77 -13.88
CA ASP A 156 9.27 -6.31 -13.70
C ASP A 156 9.69 -6.34 -12.21
N ALA A 157 8.70 -6.29 -11.29
CA ALA A 157 8.92 -6.21 -9.85
C ALA A 157 8.31 -7.36 -9.03
N VAL A 158 7.52 -8.24 -9.66
CA VAL A 158 6.81 -9.34 -9.00
C VAL A 158 7.09 -10.67 -9.68
N SER A 159 7.57 -11.65 -8.92
CA SER A 159 7.75 -13.04 -9.38
C SER A 159 6.41 -13.67 -9.79
N ALA A 160 6.46 -14.65 -10.70
CA ALA A 160 5.23 -15.35 -11.12
C ALA A 160 4.48 -15.91 -9.91
N LEU A 161 3.23 -15.45 -9.74
CA LEU A 161 2.41 -15.85 -8.60
C LEU A 161 1.90 -17.30 -8.75
N PRO A 162 1.71 -18.02 -7.63
CA PRO A 162 1.15 -19.36 -7.66
C PRO A 162 -0.28 -19.35 -8.19
N LEU A 163 -0.69 -20.47 -8.79
CA LEU A 163 -2.08 -20.63 -9.27
C LEU A 163 -3.08 -20.64 -8.10
N GLY A 164 -2.72 -21.31 -7.01
CA GLY A 164 -3.55 -21.44 -5.82
C GLY A 164 -3.02 -20.62 -4.65
N PHE A 165 -3.96 -20.16 -3.80
CA PHE A 165 -3.66 -19.47 -2.54
C PHE A 165 -4.69 -19.90 -1.48
N ARG A 166 -4.34 -19.71 -0.23
CA ARG A 166 -5.29 -19.83 0.88
C ARG A 166 -5.92 -18.44 1.10
N ARG A 167 -7.23 -18.35 0.90
CA ARG A 167 -7.96 -17.10 1.14
C ARG A 167 -8.06 -16.81 2.63
N ILE A 168 -7.72 -15.58 3.02
CA ILE A 168 -8.07 -14.99 4.31
C ILE A 168 -9.25 -14.02 4.14
N VAL A 169 -10.05 -13.85 5.18
CA VAL A 169 -11.26 -13.00 5.13
C VAL A 169 -11.32 -12.07 6.34
N ASP A 170 -12.09 -10.98 6.20
CA ASP A 170 -12.35 -10.07 7.32
C ASP A 170 -12.95 -10.81 8.51
N ASN A 171 -12.50 -10.46 9.71
CA ASN A 171 -12.87 -11.07 10.98
C ASN A 171 -12.45 -12.54 11.18
N GLU A 172 -11.69 -13.13 10.27
CA GLU A 172 -11.09 -14.44 10.49
C GLU A 172 -10.06 -14.40 11.63
N GLU A 173 -9.98 -15.49 12.39
CA GLU A 173 -8.96 -15.72 13.40
C GLU A 173 -7.91 -16.70 12.88
N ILE A 174 -6.65 -16.31 12.97
CA ILE A 174 -5.49 -17.10 12.53
C ILE A 174 -4.59 -17.30 13.74
N GLU A 175 -4.36 -18.55 14.10
CA GLU A 175 -3.39 -18.90 15.12
C GLU A 175 -1.98 -18.89 14.51
N ILE A 176 -1.06 -18.10 15.10
CA ILE A 176 0.36 -18.04 14.76
C ILE A 176 1.15 -18.07 16.05
N GLY A 177 1.85 -19.16 16.29
CA GLY A 177 2.58 -19.38 17.53
C GLY A 177 1.68 -19.36 18.77
N ASN A 178 1.97 -18.47 19.69
CA ASN A 178 1.20 -18.31 20.93
C ASN A 178 0.10 -17.22 20.84
N ARG A 179 -0.20 -16.71 19.65
CA ARG A 179 -1.16 -15.63 19.43
C ARG A 179 -2.29 -16.05 18.50
N ILE A 180 -3.46 -15.51 18.78
CA ILE A 180 -4.61 -15.52 17.87
C ILE A 180 -4.67 -14.14 17.23
N TRP A 181 -4.56 -14.07 15.92
CA TRP A 181 -4.61 -12.86 15.13
C TRP A 181 -5.96 -12.70 14.46
N LYS A 182 -6.65 -11.61 14.78
CA LYS A 182 -7.88 -11.22 14.09
C LYS A 182 -7.52 -10.47 12.81
N VAL A 183 -7.95 -11.00 11.67
CA VAL A 183 -7.83 -10.30 10.39
C VAL A 183 -8.84 -9.17 10.35
N ARG A 184 -8.40 -7.96 10.03
CA ARG A 184 -9.26 -6.83 9.72
C ARG A 184 -8.90 -6.29 8.35
N VAL A 185 -9.87 -6.31 7.45
CA VAL A 185 -9.69 -5.88 6.07
C VAL A 185 -10.03 -4.40 5.94
N GLY A 186 -9.14 -3.66 5.31
CA GLY A 186 -9.33 -2.27 4.90
C GLY A 186 -9.31 -2.12 3.38
N ASN A 187 -9.71 -0.94 2.91
CA ASN A 187 -9.72 -0.54 1.50
C ASN A 187 -9.12 0.85 1.35
N GLY A 188 -9.04 1.32 0.13
CA GLY A 188 -8.59 2.65 -0.26
C GLY A 188 -7.13 2.67 -0.70
N HIS A 189 -6.17 2.27 0.14
CA HIS A 189 -4.79 2.11 -0.29
C HIS A 189 -4.62 0.95 -1.28
N ALA A 190 -5.25 -0.17 -0.95
CA ALA A 190 -5.34 -1.35 -1.81
C ALA A 190 -6.65 -2.09 -1.51
N PRO A 191 -7.27 -2.75 -2.51
CA PRO A 191 -8.51 -3.49 -2.30
C PRO A 191 -8.27 -4.70 -1.40
N GLU A 192 -9.17 -4.88 -0.43
CA GLU A 192 -9.11 -5.94 0.58
C GLU A 192 -7.72 -6.06 1.27
N HIS A 193 -7.10 -4.92 1.63
CA HIS A 193 -5.84 -4.93 2.40
C HIS A 193 -6.03 -5.58 3.76
N ALA A 194 -5.25 -6.63 4.07
CA ALA A 194 -5.32 -7.33 5.35
C ALA A 194 -4.42 -6.67 6.40
N THR A 195 -4.98 -6.45 7.59
CA THR A 195 -4.22 -6.14 8.81
C THR A 195 -4.43 -7.23 9.84
N LEU A 196 -3.42 -7.52 10.67
CA LEU A 196 -3.47 -8.58 11.67
C LEU A 196 -3.43 -7.97 13.07
N TRP A 197 -4.45 -8.24 13.88
CA TRP A 197 -4.64 -7.69 15.22
C TRP A 197 -4.55 -8.82 16.24
N SER A 198 -3.57 -8.76 17.14
CA SER A 198 -3.44 -9.75 18.18
C SER A 198 -4.60 -9.65 19.19
N ASN A 199 -5.18 -10.79 19.53
CA ASN A 199 -6.20 -10.89 20.59
C ASN A 199 -5.59 -11.09 21.98
N VAL A 200 -4.28 -11.27 22.08
CA VAL A 200 -3.58 -11.62 23.33
C VAL A 200 -2.85 -10.42 23.92
N ASP A 201 -2.32 -9.56 23.06
CA ASP A 201 -1.57 -8.37 23.42
C ASP A 201 -1.87 -7.21 22.48
N ASP A 202 -1.42 -6.01 22.84
CA ASP A 202 -1.68 -4.78 22.08
C ASP A 202 -0.71 -4.69 20.88
N ILE A 203 -0.78 -5.63 19.90
CA ILE A 203 0.07 -5.61 18.70
C ILE A 203 -0.78 -5.66 17.42
N VAL A 204 -0.41 -4.84 16.44
CA VAL A 204 -1.06 -4.79 15.12
C VAL A 204 0.00 -4.81 14.01
N ILE A 205 -0.09 -5.76 13.08
CA ILE A 205 0.64 -5.72 11.80
C ILE A 205 -0.27 -5.00 10.82
N ALA A 206 0.11 -3.78 10.44
CA ALA A 206 -0.77 -2.85 9.73
C ALA A 206 -0.54 -2.81 8.22
N GLY A 207 0.58 -3.36 7.72
CA GLY A 207 1.00 -3.14 6.34
C GLY A 207 0.97 -1.65 6.00
N ASP A 208 0.48 -1.30 4.84
CA ASP A 208 0.38 0.08 4.37
C ASP A 208 -0.97 0.74 4.67
N GLN A 209 -1.90 0.00 5.27
CA GLN A 209 -3.19 0.58 5.67
C GLN A 209 -3.00 1.70 6.71
N ILE A 210 -1.98 1.58 7.57
CA ILE A 210 -1.67 2.56 8.61
C ILE A 210 -0.15 2.73 8.73
N ILE A 211 0.37 3.90 8.36
CA ILE A 211 1.79 4.25 8.41
C ILE A 211 1.99 5.39 9.42
N SER A 212 3.14 5.39 10.12
CA SER A 212 3.37 6.28 11.25
C SER A 212 3.47 7.77 10.92
N SER A 213 4.17 8.13 9.83
CA SER A 213 4.57 9.52 9.54
C SER A 213 4.15 10.06 8.19
N ILE A 214 3.67 9.19 7.29
CA ILE A 214 3.12 9.55 5.97
C ILE A 214 1.73 8.95 5.81
N SER A 215 0.91 9.51 4.93
CA SER A 215 -0.31 8.85 4.46
C SER A 215 0.04 7.83 3.37
N PRO A 216 -0.64 6.67 3.32
CA PRO A 216 -0.51 5.77 2.18
C PRO A 216 -1.01 6.46 0.90
N ASN A 217 -0.45 6.11 -0.25
CA ASN A 217 -0.95 6.59 -1.53
C ASN A 217 -2.35 6.00 -1.80
N LEU A 218 -3.28 6.85 -2.20
CA LEU A 218 -4.65 6.47 -2.56
C LEU A 218 -4.85 6.75 -4.04
N GLY A 219 -4.63 5.74 -4.89
CA GLY A 219 -4.58 5.93 -6.34
C GLY A 219 -5.83 5.46 -7.07
N VAL A 220 -6.25 6.25 -8.08
CA VAL A 220 -7.21 5.83 -9.11
C VAL A 220 -6.43 5.52 -10.39
N TYR A 221 -6.73 4.38 -11.01
CA TYR A 221 -6.03 3.88 -12.19
C TYR A 221 -6.99 3.72 -13.36
N ALA A 222 -6.44 3.57 -14.57
CA ALA A 222 -7.22 3.36 -15.79
C ALA A 222 -8.12 2.11 -15.75
N THR A 223 -7.78 1.13 -14.91
CA THR A 223 -8.58 -0.10 -14.69
C THR A 223 -9.92 0.18 -14.00
N GLU A 224 -10.00 1.23 -13.18
CA GLU A 224 -11.22 1.63 -12.46
C GLU A 224 -11.26 3.17 -12.32
N PRO A 225 -11.46 3.92 -13.42
CA PRO A 225 -11.26 5.38 -13.46
C PRO A 225 -12.26 6.18 -12.61
N ASN A 226 -13.36 5.57 -12.18
CA ASN A 226 -14.36 6.20 -11.31
C ASN A 226 -14.33 5.67 -9.86
N ALA A 227 -13.25 4.98 -9.45
CA ALA A 227 -13.09 4.52 -8.07
C ALA A 227 -13.03 5.69 -7.07
N ASN A 228 -13.39 5.42 -5.82
CA ASN A 228 -13.34 6.38 -4.71
C ASN A 228 -12.47 5.87 -3.54
N PRO A 229 -11.15 5.66 -3.76
CA PRO A 229 -10.28 5.11 -2.73
C PRO A 229 -10.11 6.02 -1.52
N VAL A 230 -10.30 7.33 -1.67
CA VAL A 230 -10.25 8.28 -0.54
C VAL A 230 -11.39 8.01 0.43
N LYS A 231 -12.63 7.85 -0.07
CA LYS A 231 -13.76 7.51 0.78
C LYS A 231 -13.60 6.14 1.44
N GLU A 232 -13.23 5.15 0.67
CA GLU A 232 -13.02 3.79 1.18
C GLU A 232 -11.97 3.74 2.30
N TRP A 233 -10.91 4.54 2.15
CA TRP A 233 -9.85 4.59 3.15
C TRP A 233 -10.28 5.35 4.42
N ILE A 234 -11.00 6.47 4.29
CA ILE A 234 -11.57 7.21 5.43
C ILE A 234 -12.53 6.30 6.21
N ASP A 235 -13.46 5.63 5.50
CA ASP A 235 -14.41 4.69 6.11
C ASP A 235 -13.67 3.54 6.82
N THR A 236 -12.59 3.04 6.22
CA THR A 236 -11.73 2.03 6.84
C THR A 236 -11.05 2.56 8.10
N CYS A 237 -10.51 3.78 8.09
CA CYS A 237 -9.90 4.37 9.28
C CYS A 237 -10.91 4.51 10.42
N HIS A 238 -12.13 4.92 10.13
CA HIS A 238 -13.21 4.96 11.12
C HIS A 238 -13.55 3.56 11.67
N LYS A 239 -13.72 2.56 10.78
CA LYS A 239 -13.93 1.16 11.16
C LYS A 239 -12.83 0.66 12.10
N LEU A 240 -11.55 0.86 11.73
CA LEU A 240 -10.41 0.39 12.52
C LEU A 240 -10.25 1.13 13.83
N SER A 241 -10.62 2.42 13.90
CA SER A 241 -10.59 3.23 15.12
C SER A 241 -11.46 2.66 16.25
N ALA A 242 -12.52 1.90 15.91
CA ALA A 242 -13.38 1.24 16.90
C ALA A 242 -12.63 0.15 17.71
N PHE A 243 -11.56 -0.40 17.15
CA PHE A 243 -10.75 -1.46 17.77
C PHE A 243 -9.39 -0.94 18.27
N ALA A 244 -8.99 0.25 17.82
CA ALA A 244 -7.70 0.83 18.12
C ALA A 244 -7.62 1.39 19.55
N SER A 245 -6.46 1.21 20.16
CA SER A 245 -6.05 1.88 21.38
C SER A 245 -4.66 2.52 21.18
N ASP A 246 -4.34 3.55 21.95
CA ASP A 246 -3.01 4.19 21.87
C ASP A 246 -1.89 3.31 22.45
N LYS A 247 -2.21 2.20 23.09
CA LYS A 247 -1.24 1.22 23.56
C LYS A 247 -0.76 0.28 22.46
N HIS A 248 -1.53 0.10 21.38
CA HIS A 248 -1.15 -0.81 20.31
C HIS A 248 0.22 -0.45 19.74
N LEU A 249 1.15 -1.40 19.82
CA LEU A 249 2.37 -1.41 19.02
C LEU A 249 1.97 -1.74 17.58
N THR A 250 2.07 -0.75 16.72
CA THR A 250 1.72 -0.85 15.31
C THR A 250 2.96 -1.11 14.48
N LEU A 251 2.92 -2.17 13.69
CA LEU A 251 3.98 -2.66 12.82
C LEU A 251 3.60 -2.35 11.35
N PRO A 252 4.01 -1.18 10.81
CA PRO A 252 3.63 -0.74 9.47
C PRO A 252 4.51 -1.36 8.39
N GLY A 253 4.06 -1.31 7.12
CA GLY A 253 4.86 -1.72 5.95
C GLY A 253 6.00 -0.75 5.64
N HIS A 254 5.86 0.53 6.01
CA HIS A 254 6.91 1.54 5.84
C HIS A 254 7.09 2.38 7.10
N LYS A 255 8.28 3.01 7.23
CA LYS A 255 8.66 3.82 8.38
C LYS A 255 8.82 2.96 9.63
N LEU A 256 8.98 3.62 10.78
CA LEU A 256 9.24 2.93 12.05
C LEU A 256 7.95 2.40 12.68
N PRO A 257 8.00 1.25 13.36
CA PRO A 257 6.96 0.82 14.28
C PRO A 257 6.69 1.89 15.35
N PHE A 258 5.43 1.98 15.79
CA PHE A 258 5.02 3.07 16.68
C PHE A 258 3.88 2.65 17.63
N THR A 259 3.66 3.43 18.68
CA THR A 259 2.44 3.42 19.51
C THR A 259 1.65 4.72 19.33
N GLY A 260 0.38 4.76 19.77
CA GLY A 260 -0.53 5.88 19.50
C GLY A 260 -1.43 5.64 18.29
N LEU A 261 -1.81 4.38 18.04
CA LEU A 261 -2.58 3.96 16.87
C LEU A 261 -3.91 4.71 16.73
N LYS A 262 -4.67 4.85 17.82
CA LYS A 262 -5.97 5.54 17.77
C LYS A 262 -5.82 7.02 17.43
N PHE A 263 -4.82 7.66 18.02
CA PHE A 263 -4.46 9.05 17.68
C PHE A 263 -4.03 9.17 16.21
N ARG A 264 -3.20 8.22 15.72
CA ARG A 264 -2.72 8.24 14.33
C ARG A 264 -3.86 8.09 13.31
N LEU A 265 -4.79 7.17 13.52
CA LEU A 265 -5.96 7.00 12.65
C LEU A 265 -6.77 8.30 12.55
N LYS A 266 -7.05 8.94 13.69
CA LYS A 266 -7.74 10.24 13.72
C LYS A 266 -6.95 11.31 12.95
N GLN A 267 -5.65 11.45 13.21
CA GLN A 267 -4.78 12.44 12.55
C GLN A 267 -4.76 12.25 11.02
N MET A 268 -4.70 11.01 10.55
CA MET A 268 -4.69 10.72 9.11
C MET A 268 -6.01 11.14 8.44
N VAL A 269 -7.16 10.87 9.06
CA VAL A 269 -8.47 11.31 8.55
C VAL A 269 -8.54 12.84 8.52
N GLU A 270 -8.21 13.51 9.64
CA GLU A 270 -8.21 14.98 9.73
C GLU A 270 -7.31 15.63 8.67
N ASN A 271 -6.13 15.05 8.40
CA ASN A 271 -5.22 15.55 7.37
C ASN A 271 -5.83 15.45 5.96
N HIS A 272 -6.55 14.37 5.65
CA HIS A 272 -7.25 14.22 4.37
C HIS A 272 -8.43 15.20 4.25
N GLU A 273 -9.23 15.37 5.31
CA GLU A 273 -10.33 16.35 5.34
C GLU A 273 -9.80 17.78 5.12
N LEU A 274 -8.69 18.15 5.77
CA LEU A 274 -8.05 19.44 5.55
C LEU A 274 -7.53 19.61 4.12
N ALA A 275 -6.97 18.55 3.51
CA ALA A 275 -6.52 18.59 2.12
C ALA A 275 -7.70 18.74 1.15
N LEU A 276 -8.79 18.02 1.37
CA LEU A 276 -10.02 18.11 0.59
C LEU A 276 -10.64 19.51 0.68
N ASN A 277 -10.69 20.11 1.88
CA ASN A 277 -11.20 21.47 2.06
C ASN A 277 -10.34 22.52 1.30
N ARG A 278 -9.00 22.40 1.35
CA ARG A 278 -8.13 23.26 0.54
C ARG A 278 -8.36 23.09 -0.95
N LEU A 279 -8.60 21.85 -1.38
CA LEU A 279 -8.86 21.51 -2.77
C LEU A 279 -10.18 22.12 -3.26
N VAL A 280 -11.26 22.07 -2.47
CA VAL A 280 -12.55 22.72 -2.80
C VAL A 280 -12.36 24.21 -3.02
N ASN A 281 -11.63 24.92 -2.13
CA ASN A 281 -11.34 26.33 -2.29
C ASN A 281 -10.53 26.63 -3.56
N PHE A 282 -9.56 25.78 -3.90
CA PHE A 282 -8.78 25.92 -5.13
C PHE A 282 -9.66 25.74 -6.39
N LEU A 283 -10.63 24.84 -6.32
CA LEU A 283 -11.56 24.51 -7.38
C LEU A 283 -12.72 25.54 -7.54
N GLU A 284 -12.69 26.71 -6.89
CA GLU A 284 -13.58 27.82 -7.24
C GLU A 284 -13.47 28.19 -8.73
N LYS A 285 -12.29 27.96 -9.32
CA LYS A 285 -12.06 27.99 -10.78
C LYS A 285 -11.85 26.58 -11.32
N PRO A 286 -12.22 26.34 -12.61
CA PRO A 286 -12.06 25.03 -13.22
C PRO A 286 -10.59 24.61 -13.34
N HIS A 287 -10.23 23.46 -12.78
CA HIS A 287 -8.88 22.88 -12.87
C HIS A 287 -8.92 21.39 -13.24
N THR A 288 -7.84 20.89 -13.85
CA THR A 288 -7.63 19.46 -14.03
C THR A 288 -7.08 18.82 -12.75
N ALA A 289 -7.04 17.49 -12.69
CA ALA A 289 -6.43 16.78 -11.55
C ALA A 289 -4.93 17.11 -11.42
N GLU A 290 -4.20 17.20 -12.52
CA GLU A 290 -2.77 17.55 -12.53
C GLU A 290 -2.51 18.95 -11.99
N GLU A 291 -3.33 19.94 -12.35
CA GLU A 291 -3.23 21.30 -11.85
C GLU A 291 -3.43 21.41 -10.31
N CYS A 292 -4.00 20.37 -9.68
CA CYS A 292 -4.20 20.30 -8.22
C CYS A 292 -2.95 19.86 -7.43
N PHE A 293 -1.84 19.48 -8.07
CA PHE A 293 -0.64 18.97 -7.40
C PHE A 293 -0.11 19.90 -6.31
N SER A 294 0.00 21.22 -6.60
CA SER A 294 0.55 22.18 -5.64
C SER A 294 -0.28 22.27 -4.35
N ILE A 295 -1.60 22.14 -4.46
CA ILE A 295 -2.53 22.24 -3.32
C ILE A 295 -2.54 20.94 -2.51
N LEU A 296 -2.44 19.78 -3.18
CA LEU A 296 -2.45 18.50 -2.53
C LEU A 296 -1.11 18.18 -1.85
N PHE A 297 0.00 18.43 -2.53
CA PHE A 297 1.31 17.94 -2.07
C PHE A 297 2.19 19.05 -1.47
N GLY A 298 1.88 20.34 -1.65
CA GLY A 298 2.63 21.46 -1.07
C GLY A 298 4.08 21.59 -1.53
N LYS A 299 4.48 20.80 -2.56
CA LYS A 299 5.83 20.79 -3.15
C LYS A 299 5.76 20.59 -4.66
N SER A 300 6.84 20.91 -5.36
CA SER A 300 6.98 20.51 -6.76
C SER A 300 7.15 19.00 -6.87
N ILE A 301 6.39 18.36 -7.76
CA ILE A 301 6.44 16.92 -7.99
C ILE A 301 7.59 16.59 -8.92
N GLN A 302 8.49 15.70 -8.48
CA GLN A 302 9.57 15.21 -9.31
C GLN A 302 9.03 14.24 -10.37
N LYS A 303 9.74 14.12 -11.51
CA LYS A 303 9.34 13.25 -12.62
C LYS A 303 9.14 11.78 -12.19
N SER A 304 9.96 11.30 -11.28
CA SER A 304 9.85 9.94 -10.70
C SER A 304 8.62 9.73 -9.82
N GLU A 305 8.07 10.80 -9.22
CA GLU A 305 6.88 10.76 -8.36
C GLU A 305 5.59 11.09 -9.14
N TYR A 306 5.72 11.61 -10.36
CA TYR A 306 4.59 12.17 -11.13
C TYR A 306 3.43 11.17 -11.32
N GLY A 307 3.75 9.92 -11.62
CA GLY A 307 2.70 8.89 -11.81
C GLY A 307 1.85 8.67 -10.57
N LEU A 308 2.49 8.53 -9.41
CA LEU A 308 1.81 8.36 -8.13
C LEU A 308 1.03 9.62 -7.74
N ALA A 309 1.60 10.81 -7.98
CA ALA A 309 0.91 12.07 -7.73
C ALA A 309 -0.35 12.24 -8.60
N LEU A 310 -0.28 11.83 -9.88
CA LEU A 310 -1.41 11.94 -10.79
C LEU A 310 -2.59 11.06 -10.36
N VAL A 311 -2.34 9.79 -10.07
CA VAL A 311 -3.39 8.85 -9.64
C VAL A 311 -4.00 9.25 -8.29
N GLU A 312 -3.20 9.84 -7.40
CA GLU A 312 -3.68 10.36 -6.11
C GLU A 312 -4.48 11.65 -6.28
N ALA A 313 -4.06 12.56 -7.17
CA ALA A 313 -4.83 13.76 -7.48
C ALA A 313 -6.20 13.42 -8.09
N VAL A 314 -6.24 12.45 -9.03
CA VAL A 314 -7.51 11.94 -9.58
C VAL A 314 -8.39 11.37 -8.47
N ALA A 315 -7.83 10.63 -7.52
CA ALA A 315 -8.60 10.08 -6.40
C ALA A 315 -9.27 11.16 -5.55
N HIS A 316 -8.55 12.27 -5.27
CA HIS A 316 -9.10 13.37 -4.48
C HIS A 316 -10.20 14.15 -5.22
N VAL A 317 -10.03 14.44 -6.51
CA VAL A 317 -11.09 15.11 -7.28
C VAL A 317 -12.27 14.19 -7.57
N ASN A 318 -12.04 12.88 -7.73
CA ASN A 318 -13.12 11.89 -7.83
C ASN A 318 -13.95 11.85 -6.53
N TYR A 319 -13.29 11.84 -5.36
CA TYR A 319 -14.00 11.93 -4.08
C TYR A 319 -14.94 13.13 -4.06
N LEU A 320 -14.45 14.34 -4.34
CA LEU A 320 -15.26 15.55 -4.33
C LEU A 320 -16.40 15.54 -5.36
N TYR A 321 -16.15 14.95 -6.53
CA TYR A 321 -17.15 14.80 -7.58
C TYR A 321 -18.27 13.82 -7.17
N LEU A 322 -17.91 12.67 -6.62
CA LEU A 322 -18.85 11.63 -6.19
C LEU A 322 -19.65 12.04 -4.96
N GLU A 323 -19.08 12.88 -4.08
CA GLU A 323 -19.80 13.48 -2.94
C GLU A 323 -20.64 14.70 -3.36
N GLY A 324 -20.66 15.07 -4.66
CA GLY A 324 -21.47 16.18 -5.18
C GLY A 324 -20.95 17.57 -4.78
N THR A 325 -19.70 17.69 -4.35
CA THR A 325 -19.09 18.96 -3.94
C THR A 325 -18.54 19.75 -5.12
N VAL A 326 -18.12 19.06 -6.18
CA VAL A 326 -17.63 19.66 -7.42
C VAL A 326 -18.35 19.10 -8.63
N SER A 327 -18.48 19.92 -9.68
CA SER A 327 -18.88 19.47 -11.02
C SER A 327 -17.67 19.00 -11.81
N ARG A 328 -17.90 18.17 -12.84
CA ARG A 328 -16.87 17.67 -13.76
C ARG A 328 -17.32 17.82 -15.22
N VAL A 329 -16.56 18.53 -16.04
CA VAL A 329 -16.86 18.77 -17.45
C VAL A 329 -15.63 18.44 -18.30
N LEU A 330 -15.83 17.78 -19.43
CA LEU A 330 -14.76 17.51 -20.40
C LEU A 330 -14.47 18.78 -21.21
N ASP A 331 -13.21 19.20 -21.25
CA ASP A 331 -12.78 20.35 -22.06
C ASP A 331 -12.48 19.93 -23.52
N LYS A 332 -12.19 20.90 -24.38
CA LYS A 332 -11.89 20.68 -25.80
C LYS A 332 -10.64 19.83 -26.08
N ASN A 333 -9.78 19.67 -25.09
CA ASN A 333 -8.55 18.88 -25.20
C ASN A 333 -8.74 17.45 -24.64
N GLY A 334 -9.96 17.11 -24.16
CA GLY A 334 -10.29 15.82 -23.58
C GLY A 334 -9.92 15.69 -22.09
N ALA A 335 -9.51 16.78 -21.42
CA ALA A 335 -9.24 16.77 -19.98
C ALA A 335 -10.51 17.09 -19.19
N PHE A 336 -10.71 16.42 -18.05
CA PHE A 336 -11.75 16.80 -17.11
C PHE A 336 -11.35 18.07 -16.35
N ARG A 337 -12.27 19.04 -16.35
CA ARG A 337 -12.21 20.25 -15.50
C ARG A 337 -13.17 20.08 -14.34
N TYR A 338 -12.63 20.16 -13.14
CA TYR A 338 -13.39 20.09 -11.88
C TYR A 338 -13.61 21.49 -11.36
N GLN A 339 -14.83 21.81 -10.91
CA GLN A 339 -15.17 23.12 -10.35
C GLN A 339 -16.13 22.95 -9.18
N ALA A 340 -15.88 23.68 -8.08
CA ALA A 340 -16.76 23.70 -6.90
C ALA A 340 -18.18 24.13 -7.31
N ILE A 341 -19.18 23.45 -6.76
CA ILE A 341 -20.58 23.80 -6.92
C ILE A 341 -20.91 24.86 -5.87
N SER A 342 -21.36 26.04 -6.31
CA SER A 342 -21.78 27.16 -5.45
C SER A 342 -23.10 26.87 -4.73
#